data_94e94379bd5d5cfdd00ebbf459e8ad18
#
_entry.id   94e94379bd5d5cfdd00ebbf459e8ad18
#
_cell.length_a   1.000
_cell.length_b   1.000
_cell.length_c   1.000
_cell.angle_alpha   90.00
_cell.angle_beta   90.00
_cell.angle_gamma   90.00
#
_symmetry.space_group_name_H-M   'P 1'
#
loop_
_entity.id
_entity.type
_entity.pdbx_description
1 polymer ?
#
loop_
_entity_poly.entity_id
_entity_poly.type
_entity_poly.pdbx_seq_one_letter_code
_entity_poly.pdbx_strand_id
1 'polypeptide(L)'
;MGYIETWKEVMQRPSDFYRGMPKTGGYTDPLTFAAISFIIYALLAALVLFGSGTHMGGMYDGMYEGMYGSVRGLGFFAILMTVIITPIAGIISLFIEAAILYIIYKILGGIGSYEGTVSFISYATAVMVLSWIPIIGWIVGIYEIYLYIVGGMYVHGVSMARSAIAILLPTLLVILLIAIIMAWIFAFSGLFFSRIFSNGVILL
;
A
#
# COMPACT_ATOMS: atom_id res chain seq x y z
N MET A 1 22.20 -4.19 -12.18
CA MET A 1 21.00 -4.46 -13.02
C MET A 1 20.22 -3.18 -13.18
N GLY A 2 19.59 -2.95 -14.35
CA GLY A 2 18.67 -1.83 -14.53
C GLY A 2 17.33 -2.09 -13.82
N TYR A 3 16.56 -1.01 -13.52
CA TYR A 3 15.27 -1.12 -12.85
C TYR A 3 14.31 -2.13 -13.51
N ILE A 4 14.17 -2.07 -14.85
CA ILE A 4 13.26 -2.94 -15.61
C ILE A 4 13.67 -4.42 -15.54
N GLU A 5 14.95 -4.70 -15.57
CA GLU A 5 15.49 -6.06 -15.44
C GLU A 5 15.19 -6.63 -14.05
N THR A 6 15.50 -5.86 -13.01
CA THR A 6 15.18 -6.22 -11.61
C THR A 6 13.67 -6.41 -11.42
N TRP A 7 12.85 -5.51 -11.97
CA TRP A 7 11.40 -5.61 -11.91
C TRP A 7 10.88 -6.92 -12.53
N LYS A 8 11.39 -7.28 -13.72
CA LYS A 8 11.03 -8.53 -14.40
C LYS A 8 11.43 -9.76 -13.57
N GLU A 9 12.63 -9.76 -13.00
CA GLU A 9 13.12 -10.89 -12.18
C GLU A 9 12.26 -11.05 -10.92
N VAL A 10 11.99 -9.98 -10.19
CA VAL A 10 11.12 -10.01 -9.01
C VAL A 10 9.73 -10.53 -9.35
N MET A 11 9.15 -10.06 -10.45
CA MET A 11 7.78 -10.41 -10.84
C MET A 11 7.65 -11.80 -11.47
N GLN A 12 8.67 -12.28 -12.18
CA GLN A 12 8.58 -13.55 -12.92
C GLN A 12 9.29 -14.72 -12.23
N ARG A 13 10.34 -14.44 -11.46
CA ARG A 13 11.18 -15.46 -10.81
C ARG A 13 11.54 -15.05 -9.37
N PRO A 14 10.54 -14.77 -8.51
CA PRO A 14 10.81 -14.23 -7.17
C PRO A 14 11.70 -15.14 -6.32
N SER A 15 11.53 -16.46 -6.41
CA SER A 15 12.35 -17.39 -5.65
C SER A 15 13.84 -17.33 -6.03
N ASP A 16 14.15 -17.21 -7.31
CA ASP A 16 15.53 -17.12 -7.78
C ASP A 16 16.13 -15.75 -7.42
N PHE A 17 15.35 -14.68 -7.61
CA PHE A 17 15.74 -13.34 -7.24
C PHE A 17 16.08 -13.22 -5.75
N TYR A 18 15.15 -13.57 -4.84
CA TYR A 18 15.36 -13.44 -3.40
C TYR A 18 16.42 -14.41 -2.85
N ARG A 19 16.61 -15.56 -3.49
CA ARG A 19 17.71 -16.47 -3.15
C ARG A 19 19.07 -15.85 -3.45
N GLY A 20 19.20 -15.16 -4.58
CA GLY A 20 20.45 -14.51 -5.03
C GLY A 20 20.64 -13.09 -4.49
N MET A 21 19.64 -12.49 -3.88
CA MET A 21 19.66 -11.11 -3.40
C MET A 21 20.70 -10.94 -2.28
N PRO A 22 21.55 -9.88 -2.33
CA PRO A 22 22.41 -9.51 -1.22
C PRO A 22 21.59 -9.22 0.05
N LYS A 23 21.93 -9.87 1.16
CA LYS A 23 21.26 -9.69 2.46
C LYS A 23 21.88 -8.60 3.31
N THR A 24 23.04 -8.11 2.89
CA THR A 24 23.84 -7.04 3.47
C THR A 24 24.56 -6.32 2.34
N GLY A 25 24.85 -5.04 2.47
CA GLY A 25 25.54 -4.27 1.42
C GLY A 25 24.96 -2.86 1.25
N GLY A 26 24.10 -2.45 2.17
CA GLY A 26 23.50 -1.12 2.22
C GLY A 26 22.08 -1.05 1.66
N TYR A 27 21.48 0.09 1.87
CA TYR A 27 20.07 0.35 1.50
C TYR A 27 19.94 0.98 0.11
N THR A 28 21.04 1.38 -0.53
CA THR A 28 20.99 2.24 -1.74
C THR A 28 20.21 1.57 -2.88
N ASP A 29 20.56 0.35 -3.26
CA ASP A 29 19.92 -0.32 -4.40
C ASP A 29 18.46 -0.67 -4.12
N PRO A 30 18.12 -1.31 -2.97
CA PRO A 30 16.72 -1.62 -2.68
C PRO A 30 15.84 -0.36 -2.53
N LEU A 31 16.32 0.68 -1.84
CA LEU A 31 15.54 1.91 -1.69
C LEU A 31 15.41 2.69 -2.99
N THR A 32 16.42 2.68 -3.85
CA THR A 32 16.34 3.29 -5.19
C THR A 32 15.26 2.57 -6.00
N PHE A 33 15.21 1.24 -5.95
CA PHE A 33 14.19 0.46 -6.61
C PHE A 33 12.78 0.80 -6.09
N ALA A 34 12.61 0.82 -4.76
CA ALA A 34 11.33 1.17 -4.13
C ALA A 34 10.91 2.60 -4.46
N ALA A 35 11.82 3.58 -4.40
CA ALA A 35 11.55 4.96 -4.74
C ALA A 35 11.03 5.11 -6.18
N ILE A 36 11.69 4.46 -7.13
CA ILE A 36 11.25 4.46 -8.54
C ILE A 36 9.85 3.83 -8.67
N SER A 37 9.59 2.70 -8.00
CA SER A 37 8.28 2.04 -8.00
C SER A 37 7.18 2.95 -7.44
N PHE A 38 7.43 3.63 -6.32
CA PHE A 38 6.48 4.58 -5.73
C PHE A 38 6.24 5.81 -6.62
N ILE A 39 7.30 6.33 -7.28
CA ILE A 39 7.16 7.46 -8.20
C ILE A 39 6.30 7.06 -9.41
N ILE A 40 6.56 5.90 -10.01
CA ILE A 40 5.77 5.38 -11.12
C ILE A 40 4.31 5.21 -10.69
N TYR A 41 4.07 4.57 -9.55
CA TYR A 41 2.72 4.42 -8.99
C TYR A 41 2.03 5.77 -8.79
N ALA A 42 2.71 6.73 -8.15
CA ALA A 42 2.14 8.04 -7.86
C ALA A 42 1.76 8.81 -9.14
N LEU A 43 2.59 8.74 -10.18
CA LEU A 43 2.31 9.36 -11.48
C LEU A 43 1.11 8.70 -12.18
N LEU A 44 1.05 7.38 -12.18
CA LEU A 44 -0.05 6.63 -12.81
C LEU A 44 -1.36 6.82 -12.03
N ALA A 45 -1.33 6.80 -10.70
CA ALA A 45 -2.49 7.09 -9.85
C ALA A 45 -2.98 8.53 -10.04
N ALA A 46 -2.07 9.50 -10.17
CA ALA A 46 -2.39 10.88 -10.46
C ALA A 46 -3.10 11.06 -11.82
N LEU A 47 -2.69 10.30 -12.85
CA LEU A 47 -3.35 10.31 -14.17
C LEU A 47 -4.80 9.78 -14.06
N VAL A 48 -5.03 8.71 -13.28
CA VAL A 48 -6.39 8.18 -13.04
C VAL A 48 -7.23 9.20 -12.28
N LEU A 49 -6.68 9.83 -11.24
CA LEU A 49 -7.36 10.86 -10.47
C LEU A 49 -7.74 12.07 -11.34
N PHE A 50 -6.83 12.50 -12.21
CA PHE A 50 -7.08 13.58 -13.18
C PHE A 50 -8.19 13.20 -14.17
N GLY A 51 -8.12 11.99 -14.75
CA GLY A 51 -9.11 11.48 -15.72
C GLY A 51 -10.51 11.32 -15.11
N SER A 52 -10.62 10.84 -13.87
CA SER A 52 -11.91 10.69 -13.18
C SER A 52 -12.56 12.04 -12.83
N GLY A 53 -11.75 13.05 -12.50
CA GLY A 53 -12.23 14.41 -12.21
C GLY A 53 -12.86 15.12 -13.38
N THR A 54 -12.41 14.82 -14.62
CA THR A 54 -12.98 15.40 -15.84
C THR A 54 -14.36 14.83 -16.23
N HIS A 55 -14.65 13.58 -15.83
CA HIS A 55 -15.93 12.93 -16.12
C HIS A 55 -17.02 13.21 -15.06
N MET A 56 -16.66 13.46 -13.81
CA MET A 56 -17.63 13.83 -12.77
C MET A 56 -18.14 15.27 -12.92
N GLY A 57 -17.38 16.18 -13.56
CA GLY A 57 -17.80 17.56 -13.84
C GLY A 57 -18.95 17.66 -14.84
N GLY A 58 -19.03 16.75 -15.82
CA GLY A 58 -20.02 16.83 -16.89
C GLY A 58 -21.49 16.54 -16.46
N MET A 59 -21.73 15.94 -15.32
CA MET A 59 -23.07 15.58 -14.88
C MET A 59 -23.76 16.67 -14.02
N TYR A 60 -23.03 17.68 -13.54
CA TYR A 60 -23.50 18.73 -12.64
C TYR A 60 -23.18 20.16 -13.11
N ASP A 61 -22.82 20.35 -14.37
CA ASP A 61 -22.30 21.62 -14.93
C ASP A 61 -23.31 22.81 -14.93
N GLY A 62 -24.53 22.59 -14.49
CA GLY A 62 -25.57 23.64 -14.58
C GLY A 62 -25.86 24.44 -13.29
N MET A 63 -25.34 24.07 -12.14
CA MET A 63 -25.87 24.64 -10.88
C MET A 63 -24.88 25.42 -10.00
N TYR A 64 -23.56 25.32 -10.17
CA TYR A 64 -22.60 25.87 -9.23
C TYR A 64 -21.24 26.30 -9.83
N GLU A 65 -21.19 27.12 -10.89
CA GLU A 65 -19.94 27.60 -11.51
C GLU A 65 -18.94 28.28 -10.53
N GLY A 66 -19.40 28.98 -9.50
CA GLY A 66 -18.57 29.63 -8.51
C GLY A 66 -17.86 28.68 -7.52
N MET A 67 -18.46 27.53 -7.24
CA MET A 67 -17.92 26.54 -6.32
C MET A 67 -16.92 25.57 -7.02
N TYR A 68 -17.06 25.39 -8.31
CA TYR A 68 -16.22 24.50 -9.13
C TYR A 68 -14.80 25.01 -9.37
N GLY A 69 -14.58 26.30 -9.40
CA GLY A 69 -13.23 26.88 -9.47
C GLY A 69 -12.37 26.47 -8.28
N SER A 70 -12.98 26.45 -7.08
CA SER A 70 -12.31 26.01 -5.84
C SER A 70 -12.08 24.49 -5.82
N VAL A 71 -13.02 23.68 -6.33
CA VAL A 71 -12.90 22.21 -6.38
C VAL A 71 -11.84 21.78 -7.41
N ARG A 72 -11.72 22.44 -8.55
CA ARG A 72 -10.65 22.20 -9.53
C ARG A 72 -9.27 22.55 -8.97
N GLY A 73 -9.16 23.65 -8.24
CA GLY A 73 -7.92 24.02 -7.55
C GLY A 73 -7.52 23.01 -6.48
N LEU A 74 -8.49 22.52 -5.70
CA LEU A 74 -8.27 21.44 -4.71
C LEU A 74 -7.88 20.12 -5.38
N GLY A 75 -8.47 19.78 -6.54
CA GLY A 75 -8.11 18.59 -7.31
C GLY A 75 -6.67 18.63 -7.82
N PHE A 76 -6.23 19.75 -8.37
CA PHE A 76 -4.84 19.93 -8.79
C PHE A 76 -3.86 19.86 -7.61
N PHE A 77 -4.19 20.47 -6.49
CA PHE A 77 -3.40 20.39 -5.26
C PHE A 77 -3.33 18.95 -4.73
N ALA A 78 -4.44 18.22 -4.75
CA ALA A 78 -4.47 16.81 -4.36
C ALA A 78 -3.57 15.95 -5.25
N ILE A 79 -3.55 16.19 -6.56
CA ILE A 79 -2.65 15.51 -7.50
C ILE A 79 -1.19 15.80 -7.18
N LEU A 80 -0.83 17.07 -6.98
CA LEU A 80 0.53 17.46 -6.59
C LEU A 80 0.96 16.81 -5.27
N MET A 81 0.07 16.82 -4.27
CA MET A 81 0.33 16.17 -2.97
C MET A 81 0.50 14.66 -3.13
N THR A 82 -0.29 14.01 -3.96
CA THR A 82 -0.16 12.57 -4.24
C THR A 82 1.22 12.27 -4.83
N VAL A 83 1.66 13.00 -5.84
CA VAL A 83 2.95 12.76 -6.51
C VAL A 83 4.15 13.01 -5.58
N ILE A 84 4.04 13.97 -4.67
CA ILE A 84 5.14 14.32 -3.75
C ILE A 84 5.11 13.43 -2.49
N ILE A 85 3.93 13.28 -1.88
CA ILE A 85 3.82 12.62 -0.57
C ILE A 85 3.93 11.10 -0.71
N THR A 86 3.38 10.51 -1.77
CA THR A 86 3.36 9.04 -1.90
C THR A 86 4.75 8.41 -1.87
N PRO A 87 5.77 8.87 -2.61
CA PRO A 87 7.12 8.30 -2.53
C PRO A 87 7.75 8.49 -1.14
N ILE A 88 7.56 9.65 -0.52
CA ILE A 88 8.13 9.95 0.79
C ILE A 88 7.48 9.08 1.87
N ALA A 89 6.16 9.07 1.91
CA ALA A 89 5.40 8.24 2.85
C ALA A 89 5.65 6.76 2.62
N GLY A 90 5.75 6.33 1.35
CA GLY A 90 6.08 4.96 0.96
C GLY A 90 7.42 4.49 1.53
N ILE A 91 8.47 5.30 1.41
CA ILE A 91 9.78 4.97 2.00
C ILE A 91 9.71 4.93 3.52
N ILE A 92 9.02 5.88 4.16
CA ILE A 92 8.87 5.89 5.63
C ILE A 92 8.10 4.65 6.09
N SER A 93 6.98 4.34 5.45
CA SER A 93 6.16 3.16 5.79
C SER A 93 6.92 1.85 5.61
N LEU A 94 7.76 1.75 4.57
CA LEU A 94 8.61 0.59 4.30
C LEU A 94 9.56 0.31 5.48
N PHE A 95 10.20 1.33 6.06
CA PHE A 95 11.05 1.14 7.24
C PHE A 95 10.26 0.70 8.47
N ILE A 96 9.06 1.25 8.69
CA ILE A 96 8.18 0.87 9.80
C ILE A 96 7.73 -0.59 9.63
N GLU A 97 7.29 -0.95 8.44
CA GLU A 97 6.89 -2.31 8.10
C GLU A 97 8.03 -3.31 8.26
N ALA A 98 9.23 -2.94 7.77
CA ALA A 98 10.43 -3.76 7.94
C ALA A 98 10.78 -3.97 9.41
N ALA A 99 10.61 -2.97 10.28
CA ALA A 99 10.85 -3.11 11.71
C ALA A 99 9.87 -4.10 12.36
N ILE A 100 8.59 -4.01 12.02
CA ILE A 100 7.56 -4.91 12.53
C ILE A 100 7.85 -6.35 12.08
N LEU A 101 8.05 -6.56 10.78
CA LEU A 101 8.32 -7.88 10.22
C LEU A 101 9.62 -8.48 10.74
N TYR A 102 10.67 -7.67 10.87
CA TYR A 102 11.94 -8.10 11.44
C TYR A 102 11.76 -8.67 12.86
N ILE A 103 11.00 -7.98 13.72
CA ILE A 103 10.72 -8.46 15.08
C ILE A 103 9.95 -9.79 15.03
N ILE A 104 8.93 -9.89 14.19
CA ILE A 104 8.13 -11.11 14.04
C ILE A 104 9.01 -12.27 13.55
N TYR A 105 9.86 -12.05 12.54
CA TYR A 105 10.78 -13.07 12.07
C TYR A 105 11.77 -13.51 13.16
N LYS A 106 12.27 -12.57 14.00
CA LYS A 106 13.13 -12.93 15.13
C LYS A 106 12.42 -13.82 16.14
N ILE A 107 11.15 -13.53 16.46
CA ILE A 107 10.32 -14.38 17.34
C ILE A 107 10.14 -15.78 16.75
N LEU A 108 10.00 -15.89 15.43
CA LEU A 108 9.83 -17.17 14.72
C LEU A 108 11.16 -17.92 14.46
N GLY A 109 12.27 -17.42 15.00
CA GLY A 109 13.59 -18.05 14.90
C GLY A 109 14.35 -17.69 13.62
N GLY A 110 13.99 -16.61 12.95
CA GLY A 110 14.69 -16.09 11.78
C GLY A 110 16.07 -15.51 12.12
N ILE A 111 17.07 -15.81 11.28
CA ILE A 111 18.46 -15.37 11.45
C ILE A 111 18.80 -14.11 10.64
N GLY A 112 17.91 -13.69 9.73
CA GLY A 112 18.12 -12.54 8.83
C GLY A 112 18.35 -11.22 9.57
N SER A 113 18.93 -10.24 8.88
CA SER A 113 19.17 -8.89 9.36
C SER A 113 17.98 -7.96 9.10
N TYR A 114 17.93 -6.84 9.81
CA TYR A 114 16.96 -5.76 9.52
C TYR A 114 17.16 -5.20 8.10
N GLU A 115 18.42 -5.04 7.68
CA GLU A 115 18.78 -4.59 6.34
C GLU A 115 18.23 -5.53 5.26
N GLY A 116 18.36 -6.85 5.46
CA GLY A 116 17.76 -7.83 4.56
C GLY A 116 16.22 -7.74 4.52
N THR A 117 15.60 -7.41 5.67
CA THR A 117 14.15 -7.20 5.74
C THR A 117 13.75 -5.98 4.92
N VAL A 118 14.42 -4.84 5.10
CA VAL A 118 14.21 -3.64 4.29
C VAL A 118 14.39 -3.97 2.80
N SER A 119 15.42 -4.73 2.46
CA SER A 119 15.72 -5.07 1.06
C SER A 119 14.62 -5.89 0.40
N PHE A 120 14.15 -6.97 1.03
CA PHE A 120 13.12 -7.78 0.38
C PHE A 120 11.78 -7.05 0.25
N ILE A 121 11.40 -6.23 1.23
CA ILE A 121 10.20 -5.39 1.16
C ILE A 121 10.35 -4.36 0.04
N SER A 122 11.51 -3.72 -0.05
CA SER A 122 11.80 -2.73 -1.11
C SER A 122 11.61 -3.32 -2.51
N TYR A 123 12.10 -4.53 -2.75
CA TYR A 123 11.92 -5.18 -4.05
C TYR A 123 10.49 -5.68 -4.27
N ALA A 124 9.76 -6.02 -3.23
CA ALA A 124 8.34 -6.38 -3.34
C ALA A 124 7.46 -5.20 -3.81
N THR A 125 7.91 -3.94 -3.66
CA THR A 125 7.21 -2.77 -4.25
C THR A 125 7.09 -2.83 -5.78
N ALA A 126 7.73 -3.81 -6.44
CA ALA A 126 7.54 -4.09 -7.86
C ALA A 126 6.07 -4.18 -8.27
N VAL A 127 5.20 -4.68 -7.40
CA VAL A 127 3.76 -4.80 -7.65
C VAL A 127 3.06 -3.44 -7.76
N MET A 128 3.58 -2.40 -7.09
CA MET A 128 3.00 -1.06 -7.08
C MET A 128 2.83 -0.47 -8.48
N VAL A 129 3.74 -0.83 -9.41
CA VAL A 129 3.67 -0.40 -10.81
C VAL A 129 2.38 -0.83 -11.51
N LEU A 130 1.73 -1.88 -11.05
CA LEU A 130 0.49 -2.41 -11.62
C LEU A 130 -0.74 -2.13 -10.73
N SER A 131 -0.57 -1.75 -9.48
CA SER A 131 -1.63 -1.62 -8.49
C SER A 131 -2.58 -0.44 -8.74
N TRP A 132 -2.22 0.52 -9.59
CA TRP A 132 -3.07 1.64 -10.01
C TRP A 132 -4.26 1.19 -10.89
N ILE A 133 -4.20 0.00 -11.49
CA ILE A 133 -5.27 -0.55 -12.33
C ILE A 133 -6.30 -1.23 -11.40
N PRO A 134 -7.58 -0.78 -11.33
CA PRO A 134 -8.50 -1.18 -10.27
C PRO A 134 -8.65 -2.69 -10.05
N ILE A 135 -8.90 -3.48 -11.10
CA ILE A 135 -9.09 -4.93 -10.97
C ILE A 135 -7.74 -5.64 -10.78
N ILE A 136 -6.72 -5.23 -11.56
CA ILE A 136 -5.37 -5.80 -11.48
C ILE A 136 -4.75 -5.48 -10.14
N GLY A 137 -4.99 -4.29 -9.57
CA GLY A 137 -4.51 -3.89 -8.24
C GLY A 137 -4.87 -4.88 -7.14
N TRP A 138 -6.09 -5.43 -7.15
CA TRP A 138 -6.48 -6.48 -6.20
C TRP A 138 -5.68 -7.78 -6.38
N ILE A 139 -5.47 -8.20 -7.62
CA ILE A 139 -4.73 -9.42 -7.95
C ILE A 139 -3.26 -9.28 -7.56
N VAL A 140 -2.64 -8.16 -7.89
CA VAL A 140 -1.22 -7.92 -7.56
C VAL A 140 -1.02 -7.70 -6.06
N GLY A 141 -2.01 -7.20 -5.33
CA GLY A 141 -1.97 -7.14 -3.86
C GLY A 141 -1.89 -8.54 -3.22
N ILE A 142 -2.59 -9.54 -3.77
CA ILE A 142 -2.44 -10.93 -3.34
C ILE A 142 -1.03 -11.45 -3.71
N TYR A 143 -0.54 -11.07 -4.88
CA TYR A 143 0.80 -11.45 -5.31
C TYR A 143 1.91 -10.81 -4.45
N GLU A 144 1.70 -9.61 -3.93
CA GLU A 144 2.60 -8.96 -2.98
C GLU A 144 2.80 -9.80 -1.72
N ILE A 145 1.72 -10.36 -1.17
CA ILE A 145 1.79 -11.28 -0.02
C ILE A 145 2.71 -12.47 -0.34
N TYR A 146 2.59 -13.03 -1.55
CA TYR A 146 3.47 -14.11 -2.00
C TYR A 146 4.94 -13.67 -2.09
N LEU A 147 5.21 -12.47 -2.64
CA LEU A 147 6.56 -11.90 -2.67
C LEU A 147 7.15 -11.73 -1.27
N TYR A 148 6.36 -11.24 -0.32
CA TYR A 148 6.76 -11.10 1.07
C TYR A 148 7.08 -12.45 1.72
N ILE A 149 6.26 -13.48 1.49
CA ILE A 149 6.50 -14.83 2.03
C ILE A 149 7.79 -15.40 1.47
N VAL A 150 8.02 -15.30 0.17
CA VAL A 150 9.23 -15.83 -0.49
C VAL A 150 10.46 -15.03 -0.07
N GLY A 151 10.39 -13.71 -0.10
CA GLY A 151 11.49 -12.83 0.32
C GLY A 151 11.90 -13.07 1.77
N GLY A 152 10.93 -13.07 2.66
CA GLY A 152 11.16 -13.32 4.08
C GLY A 152 11.73 -14.71 4.37
N MET A 153 11.26 -15.75 3.67
CA MET A 153 11.78 -17.11 3.78
C MET A 153 13.29 -17.14 3.47
N TYR A 154 13.71 -16.54 2.36
CA TYR A 154 15.12 -16.57 1.96
C TYR A 154 16.02 -15.65 2.79
N VAL A 155 15.49 -14.49 3.20
CA VAL A 155 16.25 -13.53 4.01
C VAL A 155 16.45 -14.04 5.42
N HIS A 156 15.40 -14.55 6.05
CA HIS A 156 15.44 -14.98 7.46
C HIS A 156 15.80 -16.46 7.63
N GLY A 157 15.94 -17.23 6.54
CA GLY A 157 16.29 -18.65 6.62
C GLY A 157 15.24 -19.51 7.34
N VAL A 158 13.98 -19.13 7.25
CA VAL A 158 12.85 -19.86 7.86
C VAL A 158 12.10 -20.70 6.82
N SER A 159 11.31 -21.65 7.26
CA SER A 159 10.44 -22.40 6.35
C SER A 159 9.35 -21.50 5.75
N MET A 160 8.84 -21.87 4.58
CA MET A 160 7.74 -21.14 3.93
C MET A 160 6.51 -20.98 4.84
N ALA A 161 6.19 -21.99 5.65
CA ALA A 161 5.10 -21.93 6.61
C ALA A 161 5.33 -20.86 7.69
N ARG A 162 6.54 -20.80 8.27
CA ARG A 162 6.88 -19.75 9.24
C ARG A 162 6.87 -18.35 8.62
N SER A 163 7.35 -18.24 7.39
CA SER A 163 7.31 -16.98 6.65
C SER A 163 5.87 -16.56 6.37
N ALA A 164 5.00 -17.50 5.97
CA ALA A 164 3.58 -17.24 5.77
C ALA A 164 2.89 -16.76 7.08
N ILE A 165 3.19 -17.39 8.21
CA ILE A 165 2.69 -16.95 9.52
C ILE A 165 3.18 -15.52 9.84
N ALA A 166 4.47 -15.23 9.58
CA ALA A 166 5.04 -13.91 9.83
C ALA A 166 4.31 -12.79 9.07
N ILE A 167 3.86 -13.07 7.85
CA ILE A 167 3.18 -12.09 6.99
C ILE A 167 1.66 -12.09 7.24
N LEU A 168 1.03 -13.26 7.26
CA LEU A 168 -0.43 -13.35 7.31
C LEU A 168 -1.00 -13.01 8.69
N LEU A 169 -0.29 -13.36 9.78
CA LEU A 169 -0.80 -13.09 11.13
C LEU A 169 -0.98 -11.58 11.40
N PRO A 170 0.03 -10.72 11.23
CA PRO A 170 -0.16 -9.28 11.43
C PRO A 170 -1.16 -8.69 10.43
N THR A 171 -1.18 -9.15 9.19
CA THR A 171 -2.13 -8.70 8.18
C THR A 171 -3.58 -9.00 8.61
N LEU A 172 -3.85 -10.21 9.08
CA LEU A 172 -5.17 -10.61 9.59
C LEU A 172 -5.57 -9.81 10.83
N LEU A 173 -4.62 -9.55 11.75
CA LEU A 173 -4.88 -8.71 12.93
C LEU A 173 -5.26 -7.27 12.55
N VAL A 174 -4.59 -6.68 11.56
CA VAL A 174 -4.91 -5.34 11.04
C VAL A 174 -6.29 -5.33 10.38
N ILE A 175 -6.60 -6.33 9.55
CA ILE A 175 -7.92 -6.45 8.91
C ILE A 175 -9.02 -6.57 9.97
N LEU A 176 -8.81 -7.40 10.99
CA LEU A 176 -9.76 -7.57 12.10
C LEU A 176 -9.96 -6.26 12.87
N LEU A 177 -8.88 -5.54 13.16
CA LEU A 177 -8.94 -4.24 13.84
C LEU A 177 -9.74 -3.23 13.02
N ILE A 178 -9.47 -3.14 11.71
CA ILE A 178 -10.23 -2.25 10.80
C ILE A 178 -11.72 -2.65 10.79
N ALA A 179 -12.03 -3.94 10.71
CA ALA A 179 -13.41 -4.42 10.73
C ALA A 179 -14.13 -4.04 12.03
N ILE A 180 -13.47 -4.16 13.18
CA ILE A 180 -14.01 -3.74 14.49
C ILE A 180 -14.26 -2.22 14.52
N ILE A 181 -13.30 -1.42 14.06
CA ILE A 181 -13.43 0.05 14.01
C ILE A 181 -14.59 0.45 13.09
N MET A 182 -14.70 -0.17 11.92
CA MET A 182 -15.79 0.10 10.97
C MET A 182 -17.15 -0.29 11.55
N ALA A 183 -17.25 -1.45 12.21
CA ALA A 183 -18.47 -1.86 12.90
C ALA A 183 -18.88 -0.87 14.01
N TRP A 184 -17.91 -0.35 14.75
CA TRP A 184 -18.13 0.64 15.81
C TRP A 184 -18.62 1.97 15.24
N ILE A 185 -18.01 2.47 14.15
CA ILE A 185 -18.44 3.69 13.45
C ILE A 185 -19.88 3.51 12.92
N PHE A 186 -20.19 2.36 12.34
CA PHE A 186 -21.54 2.07 11.82
C PHE A 186 -22.58 2.02 12.93
N ALA A 187 -22.29 1.37 14.06
CA ALA A 187 -23.18 1.32 15.21
C ALA A 187 -23.41 2.71 15.80
N PHE A 188 -22.36 3.51 15.96
CA PHE A 188 -22.45 4.86 16.49
C PHE A 188 -23.25 5.79 15.57
N SER A 189 -23.02 5.74 14.26
CA SER A 189 -23.79 6.53 13.28
C SER A 189 -25.25 6.15 13.27
N GLY A 190 -25.60 4.87 13.33
CA GLY A 190 -26.97 4.38 13.43
C GLY A 190 -27.70 4.88 14.69
N LEU A 191 -27.03 4.84 15.84
CA LEU A 191 -27.56 5.37 17.10
C LEU A 191 -27.73 6.91 17.06
N PHE A 192 -26.82 7.61 16.43
CA PHE A 192 -26.89 9.07 16.26
C PHE A 192 -28.07 9.47 15.38
N PHE A 193 -28.23 8.82 14.22
CA PHE A 193 -29.38 9.06 13.32
C PHE A 193 -30.69 8.71 13.99
N SER A 194 -30.80 7.57 14.69
CA SER A 194 -32.05 7.19 15.37
C SER A 194 -32.49 8.21 16.44
N ARG A 195 -31.51 8.79 17.19
CA ARG A 195 -31.82 9.84 18.18
C ARG A 195 -32.28 11.15 17.54
N ILE A 196 -31.70 11.56 16.41
CA ILE A 196 -32.10 12.76 15.69
C ILE A 196 -33.56 12.61 15.19
N PHE A 197 -33.87 11.47 14.57
CA PHE A 197 -35.19 11.24 14.01
C PHE A 197 -36.26 10.99 15.07
N SER A 198 -35.94 10.34 16.20
CA SER A 198 -36.89 10.15 17.30
C SER A 198 -37.23 11.45 18.04
N ASN A 199 -36.28 12.39 18.15
CA ASN A 199 -36.51 13.69 18.78
C ASN A 199 -37.13 14.72 17.83
N GLY A 200 -37.04 14.54 16.51
CA GLY A 200 -37.62 15.43 15.49
C GLY A 200 -39.10 15.18 15.21
N VAL A 201 -39.64 14.02 15.57
CA VAL A 201 -41.08 13.68 15.39
C VAL A 201 -41.97 14.25 16.50
N ILE A 202 -41.42 14.82 17.56
CA ILE A 202 -42.18 15.42 18.69
C ILE A 202 -42.49 16.92 18.46
N LEU A 203 -42.02 17.50 17.33
CA LEU A 203 -42.23 18.93 17.01
C LEU A 203 -43.17 19.19 15.83
N LEU A 204 -44.00 18.23 15.42
CA LEU A 204 -45.17 18.39 14.52
C LEU A 204 -46.42 17.86 15.19
#